data_c4f3f559445093fac3d255387d7bdc89
#
_entry.id   c4f3f559445093fac3d255387d7bdc89
#
_cell.length_a   1.000
_cell.length_b   1.000
_cell.length_c   1.000
_cell.angle_alpha   90.00
_cell.angle_beta   90.00
_cell.angle_gamma   90.00
#
_symmetry.space_group_name_H-M   'P 1'
#
loop_
_entity.id
_entity.type
_entity.pdbx_description
1 polymer ?
#
loop_
_entity_poly.entity_id
_entity_poly.type
_entity_poly.pdbx_seq_one_letter_code
_entity_poly.pdbx_strand_id
1 'polypeptide(L)'
;PKIVKYFGKGSKSIPQIEVYRNVFVALTGDKEAEGEDTPTGRYDRENNEIQLYSDYIPNKEEVIRNIIHEYTHYKQPDGLDTKYYDQGYTYQNNPAELEALRAEEKWYKFI
;
A
#
# COMPACT_ATOMS: atom_id res chain seq x y z
N PRO A 1 -7.46 -7.30 10.80
CA PRO A 1 -8.39 -8.44 10.87
C PRO A 1 -9.67 -8.24 10.07
N LYS A 2 -10.33 -7.09 10.19
CA LYS A 2 -11.57 -6.82 9.43
C LYS A 2 -11.33 -6.74 7.94
N ILE A 3 -10.23 -6.12 7.51
CA ILE A 3 -9.87 -5.98 6.10
C ILE A 3 -9.57 -7.37 5.51
N VAL A 4 -8.80 -8.19 6.20
CA VAL A 4 -8.50 -9.55 5.78
C VAL A 4 -9.78 -10.36 5.64
N LYS A 5 -10.69 -10.23 6.61
CA LYS A 5 -11.96 -10.96 6.61
C LYS A 5 -12.84 -10.55 5.43
N TYR A 6 -12.88 -9.26 5.10
CA TYR A 6 -13.72 -8.73 4.04
C TYR A 6 -13.15 -9.07 2.63
N PHE A 7 -11.85 -8.82 2.42
CA PHE A 7 -11.23 -8.98 1.10
C PHE A 7 -10.66 -10.39 0.87
N GLY A 8 -10.52 -11.19 1.93
CA GLY A 8 -9.94 -12.51 1.84
C GLY A 8 -8.42 -12.50 1.90
N LYS A 9 -7.85 -13.66 2.19
CA LYS A 9 -6.41 -13.85 2.28
C LYS A 9 -5.82 -14.12 0.90
N GLY A 10 -4.62 -13.59 0.64
CA GLY A 10 -3.87 -13.93 -0.57
C GLY A 10 -3.13 -15.26 -0.45
N SER A 11 -2.29 -15.58 -1.44
CA SER A 11 -1.52 -16.83 -1.47
C SER A 11 -0.38 -16.87 -0.46
N LYS A 12 0.08 -15.70 -0.01
CA LYS A 12 1.13 -15.59 1.01
C LYS A 12 0.50 -15.39 2.39
N SER A 13 1.32 -15.48 3.45
CA SER A 13 0.88 -15.12 4.79
C SER A 13 0.41 -13.66 4.84
N ILE A 14 -0.44 -13.34 5.81
CA ILE A 14 -0.97 -11.99 5.97
C ILE A 14 0.18 -11.02 6.27
N PRO A 15 0.30 -9.89 5.53
CA PRO A 15 1.40 -8.96 5.75
C PRO A 15 1.29 -8.25 7.11
N GLN A 16 2.44 -7.88 7.65
CA GLN A 16 2.51 -7.02 8.82
C GLN A 16 2.36 -5.57 8.40
N ILE A 17 1.83 -4.75 9.30
CA ILE A 17 1.73 -3.30 9.08
C ILE A 17 2.77 -2.61 9.95
N GLU A 18 3.64 -1.82 9.30
CA GLU A 18 4.67 -1.03 9.97
C GLU A 18 4.44 0.45 9.65
N VAL A 19 4.59 1.29 10.65
CA VAL A 19 4.40 2.73 10.51
C VAL A 19 5.75 3.43 10.63
N TYR A 20 6.09 4.24 9.63
CA TYR A 20 7.28 5.08 9.60
C TYR A 20 6.83 6.52 9.41
N ARG A 21 7.69 7.50 9.76
CA ARG A 21 7.39 8.90 9.50
C ARG A 21 7.30 9.18 8.00
N ASN A 22 8.22 8.63 7.22
CA ASN A 22 8.27 8.80 5.76
C ASN A 22 9.02 7.63 5.13
N VAL A 23 9.03 7.57 3.79
CA VAL A 23 9.67 6.47 3.05
C VAL A 23 11.18 6.42 3.27
N PHE A 24 11.82 7.56 3.49
CA PHE A 24 13.28 7.61 3.67
C PHE A 24 13.71 6.98 4.98
N VAL A 25 12.92 7.13 6.04
CA VAL A 25 13.15 6.42 7.30
C VAL A 25 13.07 4.91 7.10
N ALA A 26 12.07 4.45 6.35
CA ALA A 26 11.91 3.02 6.07
C ALA A 26 13.08 2.46 5.25
N LEU A 27 13.59 3.23 4.28
CA LEU A 27 14.67 2.78 3.39
C LEU A 27 16.03 2.82 4.06
N THR A 28 16.29 3.80 4.91
CA THR A 28 17.63 4.04 5.48
C THR A 28 17.79 3.59 6.92
N GLY A 29 16.68 3.46 7.66
CA GLY A 29 16.71 3.24 9.11
C GLY A 29 17.08 4.46 9.93
N ASP A 30 17.35 5.60 9.30
CA ASP A 30 17.68 6.86 9.97
C ASP A 30 16.38 7.60 10.30
N LYS A 31 16.08 7.77 11.57
CA LYS A 31 14.84 8.40 12.06
C LYS A 31 14.71 9.87 11.66
N GLU A 32 15.81 10.51 11.31
CA GLU A 32 15.82 11.91 10.89
C GLU A 32 15.81 12.07 9.36
N ALA A 33 15.77 10.97 8.61
CA ALA A 33 15.78 11.04 7.15
C ALA A 33 14.55 11.74 6.61
N GLU A 34 14.75 12.59 5.59
CA GLU A 34 13.70 13.34 4.92
C GLU A 34 14.00 13.43 3.43
N GLY A 35 13.01 13.79 2.64
CA GLY A 35 13.16 13.97 1.19
C GLY A 35 11.87 14.48 0.56
N GLU A 36 11.91 14.68 -0.76
CA GLU A 36 10.76 15.11 -1.56
C GLU A 36 10.07 13.90 -2.21
N ASP A 37 8.89 14.14 -2.79
CA ASP A 37 8.11 13.14 -3.53
C ASP A 37 7.84 11.87 -2.73
N THR A 38 7.32 12.06 -1.52
CA THR A 38 7.07 10.95 -0.60
C THR A 38 5.69 10.34 -0.82
N PRO A 39 5.59 9.00 -0.91
CA PRO A 39 4.30 8.32 -0.93
C PRO A 39 3.66 8.34 0.45
N THR A 40 2.37 8.00 0.52
CA THR A 40 1.64 7.83 1.78
C THR A 40 1.79 6.42 2.35
N GLY A 41 2.10 5.45 1.49
CA GLY A 41 2.33 4.07 1.90
C GLY A 41 2.85 3.24 0.76
N ARG A 42 3.20 1.99 1.07
CA ARG A 42 3.70 1.06 0.06
C ARG A 42 3.54 -0.38 0.56
N TYR A 43 3.37 -1.33 -0.36
CA TYR A 43 3.50 -2.75 -0.04
C TYR A 43 4.90 -3.23 -0.44
N ASP A 44 5.65 -3.73 0.55
CA ASP A 44 6.98 -4.31 0.34
C ASP A 44 6.84 -5.82 0.15
N ARG A 45 6.95 -6.29 -1.10
CA ARG A 45 6.78 -7.70 -1.44
C ARG A 45 7.89 -8.57 -0.86
N GLU A 46 9.09 -8.05 -0.80
CA GLU A 46 10.25 -8.78 -0.32
C GLU A 46 10.10 -9.18 1.14
N ASN A 47 9.59 -8.26 1.96
CA ASN A 47 9.40 -8.48 3.39
C ASN A 47 7.94 -8.79 3.78
N ASN A 48 7.02 -8.82 2.79
CA ASN A 48 5.60 -9.02 3.00
C ASN A 48 5.06 -8.05 4.07
N GLU A 49 5.27 -6.76 3.84
CA GLU A 49 5.00 -5.72 4.82
C GLU A 49 4.25 -4.56 4.17
N ILE A 50 3.18 -4.10 4.81
CA ILE A 50 2.51 -2.86 4.42
C ILE A 50 3.14 -1.74 5.24
N GLN A 51 3.73 -0.77 4.56
CA GLN A 51 4.36 0.41 5.18
C GLN A 51 3.43 1.61 5.06
N LEU A 52 3.22 2.31 6.16
CA LEU A 52 2.46 3.55 6.20
C LEU A 52 3.41 4.68 6.64
N TYR A 53 3.30 5.83 5.99
CA TYR A 53 4.18 6.98 6.23
C TYR A 53 3.39 8.10 6.90
N SER A 54 3.42 8.12 8.23
CA SER A 54 2.50 8.89 9.07
C SER A 54 2.53 10.40 8.84
N ASP A 55 3.68 10.96 8.45
CA ASP A 55 3.79 12.40 8.18
C ASP A 55 2.94 12.85 6.98
N TYR A 56 2.53 11.90 6.13
CA TYR A 56 1.80 12.19 4.90
C TYR A 56 0.38 11.64 4.88
N ILE A 57 -0.10 11.11 6.03
CA ILE A 57 -1.45 10.57 6.16
C ILE A 57 -2.23 11.47 7.11
N PRO A 58 -3.16 12.30 6.59
CA PRO A 58 -3.77 13.37 7.38
C PRO A 58 -4.85 12.93 8.38
N ASN A 59 -5.49 11.79 8.16
CA ASN A 59 -6.63 11.40 8.99
C ASN A 59 -6.89 9.90 8.95
N LYS A 60 -7.84 9.45 9.77
CA LYS A 60 -8.19 8.03 9.90
C LYS A 60 -8.71 7.43 8.60
N GLU A 61 -9.51 8.16 7.84
CA GLU A 61 -9.99 7.68 6.53
C GLU A 61 -8.81 7.33 5.62
N GLU A 62 -7.83 8.21 5.54
CA GLU A 62 -6.66 8.00 4.69
C GLU A 62 -5.78 6.85 5.18
N VAL A 63 -5.70 6.62 6.49
CA VAL A 63 -5.03 5.44 7.04
C VAL A 63 -5.69 4.17 6.52
N ILE A 64 -7.02 4.10 6.63
CA ILE A 64 -7.79 2.92 6.20
C ILE A 64 -7.67 2.73 4.70
N ARG A 65 -7.80 3.80 3.90
CA ARG A 65 -7.67 3.74 2.44
C ARG A 65 -6.28 3.23 2.04
N ASN A 66 -5.23 3.70 2.69
CA ASN A 66 -3.87 3.25 2.40
C ASN A 66 -3.67 1.77 2.74
N ILE A 67 -4.19 1.30 3.86
CA ILE A 67 -4.10 -0.11 4.22
C ILE A 67 -4.79 -0.97 3.17
N ILE A 68 -5.99 -0.59 2.75
CA ILE A 68 -6.75 -1.33 1.72
C ILE A 68 -6.00 -1.34 0.40
N HIS A 69 -5.44 -0.19 -0.01
CA HIS A 69 -4.68 -0.05 -1.25
C HIS A 69 -3.49 -1.02 -1.27
N GLU A 70 -2.67 -0.99 -0.23
CA GLU A 70 -1.50 -1.85 -0.16
C GLU A 70 -1.86 -3.32 0.06
N TYR A 71 -2.95 -3.59 0.78
CA TYR A 71 -3.45 -4.95 0.93
C TYR A 71 -3.91 -5.54 -0.42
N THR A 72 -4.50 -4.70 -1.28
CA THR A 72 -4.87 -5.11 -2.64
C THR A 72 -3.63 -5.53 -3.43
N HIS A 73 -2.55 -4.74 -3.35
CA HIS A 73 -1.28 -5.11 -3.99
C HIS A 73 -0.71 -6.41 -3.42
N TYR A 74 -0.83 -6.64 -2.13
CA TYR A 74 -0.43 -7.91 -1.52
C TYR A 74 -1.15 -9.10 -2.18
N LYS A 75 -2.43 -8.97 -2.48
CA LYS A 75 -3.23 -10.04 -3.08
C LYS A 75 -2.95 -10.24 -4.58
N GLN A 76 -2.39 -9.26 -5.25
CA GLN A 76 -2.09 -9.34 -6.68
C GLN A 76 -0.89 -10.26 -6.94
N PRO A 77 -0.82 -10.91 -8.13
CA PRO A 77 0.38 -11.66 -8.51
C PRO A 77 1.63 -10.81 -8.46
N ASP A 78 2.75 -11.39 -8.05
CA ASP A 78 4.03 -10.69 -8.01
C ASP A 78 4.40 -10.15 -9.39
N GLY A 79 4.79 -8.89 -9.44
CA GLY A 79 5.22 -8.23 -10.66
C GLY A 79 4.09 -7.79 -11.59
N LEU A 80 2.82 -7.88 -11.17
CA LEU A 80 1.69 -7.50 -12.01
C LEU A 80 1.76 -6.03 -12.44
N ASP A 81 2.03 -5.13 -11.50
CA ASP A 81 2.17 -3.70 -11.77
C ASP A 81 3.32 -3.43 -12.73
N THR A 82 4.48 -4.05 -12.51
CA THR A 82 5.64 -3.94 -13.38
C THR A 82 5.31 -4.42 -14.79
N LYS A 83 4.59 -5.54 -14.91
CA LYS A 83 4.16 -6.07 -16.20
C LYS A 83 3.33 -5.05 -16.97
N TYR A 84 2.39 -4.37 -16.31
CA TYR A 84 1.58 -3.35 -16.96
C TYR A 84 2.41 -2.11 -17.33
N TYR A 85 3.33 -1.67 -16.47
CA TYR A 85 4.22 -0.57 -16.81
C TYR A 85 5.07 -0.88 -18.04
N ASP A 86 5.56 -2.11 -18.16
CA ASP A 86 6.32 -2.56 -19.32
C ASP A 86 5.49 -2.60 -20.60
N GLN A 87 4.16 -2.71 -20.47
CA GLN A 87 3.23 -2.66 -21.59
C GLN A 87 2.82 -1.23 -21.99
N GLY A 88 3.33 -0.22 -21.28
CA GLY A 88 3.06 1.17 -21.59
C GLY A 88 1.99 1.84 -20.75
N TYR A 89 1.43 1.15 -19.75
CA TYR A 89 0.48 1.78 -18.82
C TYR A 89 1.20 2.77 -17.92
N THR A 90 0.50 3.87 -17.58
CA THR A 90 1.00 4.84 -16.60
C THR A 90 0.45 4.52 -15.21
N TYR A 91 0.94 5.20 -14.19
CA TYR A 91 0.39 5.05 -12.84
C TYR A 91 -1.14 5.27 -12.82
N GLN A 92 -1.62 6.26 -13.57
CA GLN A 92 -3.02 6.66 -13.57
C GLN A 92 -3.95 5.65 -14.24
N ASN A 93 -3.46 4.84 -15.17
CA ASN A 93 -4.28 3.87 -15.89
C ASN A 93 -3.82 2.42 -15.74
N ASN A 94 -2.82 2.16 -14.92
CA ASN A 94 -2.36 0.79 -14.65
C ASN A 94 -3.49 -0.01 -14.00
N PRO A 95 -3.93 -1.13 -14.60
CA PRO A 95 -5.05 -1.92 -14.04
C PRO A 95 -4.83 -2.39 -12.60
N ALA A 96 -3.59 -2.68 -12.20
CA ALA A 96 -3.27 -3.07 -10.84
C ALA A 96 -3.53 -1.92 -9.85
N GLU A 97 -3.17 -0.70 -10.23
CA GLU A 97 -3.43 0.49 -9.41
C GLU A 97 -4.91 0.84 -9.37
N LEU A 98 -5.62 0.70 -10.51
CA LEU A 98 -7.06 0.96 -10.56
C LEU A 98 -7.85 0.00 -9.67
N GLU A 99 -7.44 -1.26 -9.60
CA GLU A 99 -8.07 -2.23 -8.70
C GLU A 99 -7.89 -1.78 -7.24
N ALA A 100 -6.69 -1.34 -6.87
CA ALA A 100 -6.41 -0.86 -5.52
C ALA A 100 -7.21 0.39 -5.18
N LEU A 101 -7.33 1.33 -6.14
CA LEU A 101 -8.11 2.55 -5.95
C LEU A 101 -9.60 2.25 -5.78
N ARG A 102 -10.14 1.29 -6.52
CA ARG A 102 -11.53 0.87 -6.35
C ARG A 102 -11.77 0.21 -5.00
N ALA A 103 -10.82 -0.60 -4.54
CA ALA A 103 -10.93 -1.26 -3.25
C ALA A 103 -10.99 -0.23 -2.11
N GLU A 104 -10.27 0.90 -2.22
CA GLU A 104 -10.29 1.97 -1.23
C GLU A 104 -11.67 2.52 -0.97
N GLU A 105 -12.58 2.48 -1.96
CA GLU A 105 -13.93 2.99 -1.81
C GLU A 105 -14.73 2.28 -0.71
N LYS A 106 -14.28 1.12 -0.27
CA LYS A 106 -14.91 0.35 0.81
C LYS A 106 -14.41 0.74 2.20
N TRP A 107 -13.61 1.79 2.32
CA TRP A 107 -12.99 2.21 3.58
C TRP A 107 -13.99 2.40 4.72
N TYR A 108 -15.20 2.89 4.41
CA TYR A 108 -16.24 3.17 5.41
C TYR A 108 -16.72 1.92 6.15
N LYS A 109 -16.43 0.74 5.63
CA LYS A 109 -16.80 -0.53 6.28
C LYS A 109 -15.90 -0.86 7.48
N PHE A 110 -14.81 -0.13 7.67
CA PHE A 110 -13.77 -0.43 8.64
C PHE A 110 -13.59 0.64 9.72
N ILE A 111 -14.45 1.63 9.73
CA ILE A 111 -14.45 2.64 10.78
C ILE A 111 -15.23 2.18 12.01
#